data_5344cf9a046377639caf33f2bcd04b32
#
_entry.id   5344cf9a046377639caf33f2bcd04b32
#
_cell.length_a   1.000
_cell.length_b   1.000
_cell.length_c   1.000
_cell.angle_alpha   90.00
_cell.angle_beta   90.00
_cell.angle_gamma   90.00
#
_symmetry.space_group_name_H-M   'P 1'
#
loop_
_entity.id
_entity.type
_entity.pdbx_description
1 polymer ?
#
loop_
_entity_poly.entity_id
_entity_poly.type
_entity_poly.pdbx_seq_one_letter_code
_entity_poly.pdbx_strand_id
1 'polypeptide(L)'
;MSTSKKIKQRLKDAGKRFWAGDNISDFIEDGEKQQLIDELAPKFEEVLQGLVIDTENDPNSNGTGKRLAKMYINELMAGRYEPMPVATAFPNDSIDRYEGMLVVRSELTSMCSHHHQIVRGVAYIGIIASEKLIGLSKYTLSLIHI
;
A
#
# COMPACT_ATOMS: atom_id res chain seq x y z
N MET A 1 10.27 -22.60 -7.10
CA MET A 1 9.22 -22.11 -6.17
C MET A 1 8.89 -20.71 -6.60
N SER A 2 7.61 -20.34 -6.73
CA SER A 2 7.21 -18.98 -7.14
C SER A 2 7.58 -17.93 -6.08
N THR A 3 7.72 -16.67 -6.50
CA THR A 3 8.11 -15.55 -5.60
C THR A 3 7.12 -15.36 -4.48
N SER A 4 5.83 -15.43 -4.77
CA SER A 4 4.78 -15.35 -3.73
C SER A 4 4.89 -16.45 -2.68
N LYS A 5 5.30 -17.68 -3.07
CA LYS A 5 5.52 -18.78 -2.13
C LYS A 5 6.77 -18.56 -1.29
N LYS A 6 7.85 -17.99 -1.85
CA LYS A 6 9.08 -17.65 -1.10
C LYS A 6 8.80 -16.62 0.00
N ILE A 7 8.15 -15.50 -0.36
CA ILE A 7 7.78 -14.45 0.58
C ILE A 7 6.86 -15.00 1.67
N LYS A 8 5.86 -15.79 1.28
CA LYS A 8 4.94 -16.44 2.24
C LYS A 8 5.67 -17.37 3.21
N GLN A 9 6.70 -18.09 2.75
CA GLN A 9 7.49 -18.96 3.61
C GLN A 9 8.29 -18.13 4.62
N ARG A 10 8.99 -17.07 4.19
CA ARG A 10 9.71 -16.15 5.09
C ARG A 10 8.82 -15.57 6.18
N LEU A 11 7.60 -15.14 5.83
CA LEU A 11 6.62 -14.62 6.78
C LEU A 11 6.23 -15.68 7.82
N LYS A 12 5.98 -16.93 7.38
CA LYS A 12 5.65 -18.05 8.27
C LYS A 12 6.80 -18.39 9.19
N ASP A 13 8.03 -18.48 8.68
CA ASP A 13 9.22 -18.81 9.44
C ASP A 13 9.52 -17.76 10.51
N ALA A 14 9.19 -16.50 10.24
CA ALA A 14 9.26 -15.39 11.19
C ALA A 14 8.05 -15.28 12.14
N GLY A 15 7.07 -16.18 12.04
CA GLY A 15 5.84 -16.12 12.85
C GLY A 15 4.98 -14.87 12.58
N LYS A 16 5.12 -14.26 11.39
CA LYS A 16 4.40 -13.02 11.03
C LYS A 16 3.07 -13.31 10.38
N ARG A 17 2.09 -12.54 10.78
CA ARG A 17 0.78 -12.49 10.12
C ARG A 17 0.92 -11.79 8.77
N PHE A 18 0.10 -12.17 7.79
CA PHE A 18 0.09 -11.57 6.45
C PHE A 18 -1.32 -11.39 5.90
N TRP A 19 -2.20 -10.81 6.72
CA TRP A 19 -3.55 -10.44 6.31
C TRP A 19 -3.49 -9.29 5.27
N ALA A 20 -4.61 -9.01 4.62
CA ALA A 20 -4.65 -8.04 3.52
C ALA A 20 -4.12 -6.65 3.89
N GLY A 21 -4.40 -6.18 5.11
CA GLY A 21 -3.94 -4.89 5.62
C GLY A 21 -2.56 -4.90 6.28
N ASP A 22 -1.85 -6.03 6.33
CA ASP A 22 -0.53 -6.07 6.95
C ASP A 22 0.55 -5.59 5.97
N ASN A 23 1.47 -4.74 6.42
CA ASN A 23 2.68 -4.42 5.67
C ASN A 23 3.65 -5.62 5.75
N ILE A 24 4.20 -6.01 4.60
CA ILE A 24 5.13 -7.13 4.46
C ILE A 24 6.46 -6.75 3.81
N SER A 25 6.73 -5.44 3.69
CA SER A 25 7.89 -4.92 2.96
C SER A 25 9.23 -5.48 3.46
N ASP A 26 9.37 -5.68 4.77
CA ASP A 26 10.58 -6.23 5.39
C ASP A 26 10.91 -7.67 4.95
N PHE A 27 9.95 -8.36 4.33
CA PHE A 27 10.07 -9.75 3.85
C PHE A 27 10.19 -9.85 2.33
N ILE A 28 10.30 -8.71 1.66
CA ILE A 28 10.46 -8.61 0.20
C ILE A 28 11.89 -8.23 -0.11
N GLU A 29 12.57 -9.06 -0.88
CA GLU A 29 13.93 -8.81 -1.33
C GLU A 29 13.95 -7.98 -2.62
N ASP A 30 15.13 -7.44 -2.93
CA ASP A 30 15.32 -6.63 -4.14
C ASP A 30 14.90 -7.39 -5.40
N GLY A 31 14.10 -6.73 -6.23
CA GLY A 31 13.58 -7.29 -7.47
C GLY A 31 12.34 -8.19 -7.31
N GLU A 32 11.98 -8.63 -6.11
CA GLU A 32 10.84 -9.53 -5.91
C GLU A 32 9.49 -8.88 -6.19
N LYS A 33 9.36 -7.55 -6.03
CA LYS A 33 8.15 -6.83 -6.44
C LYS A 33 7.89 -7.00 -7.94
N GLN A 34 8.93 -6.87 -8.78
CA GLN A 34 8.79 -7.09 -10.21
C GLN A 34 8.46 -8.55 -10.52
N GLN A 35 9.08 -9.49 -9.83
CA GLN A 35 8.79 -10.92 -9.98
C GLN A 35 7.34 -11.26 -9.56
N LEU A 36 6.80 -10.60 -8.52
CA LEU A 36 5.38 -10.75 -8.16
C LEU A 36 4.46 -10.23 -9.26
N ILE A 37 4.78 -9.09 -9.88
CA ILE A 37 4.03 -8.55 -11.01
C ILE A 37 4.03 -9.56 -12.17
N ASP A 38 5.19 -10.11 -12.49
CA ASP A 38 5.33 -11.08 -13.59
C ASP A 38 4.63 -12.41 -13.27
N GLU A 39 4.58 -12.82 -11.99
CA GLU A 39 3.82 -13.99 -11.52
C GLU A 39 2.30 -13.77 -11.56
N LEU A 40 1.85 -12.55 -11.28
CA LEU A 40 0.42 -12.20 -11.22
C LEU A 40 -0.18 -11.90 -12.59
N ALA A 41 0.60 -11.36 -13.51
CA ALA A 41 0.12 -10.96 -14.82
C ALA A 41 -0.67 -12.08 -15.55
N PRO A 42 -0.15 -13.31 -15.69
CA PRO A 42 -0.90 -14.40 -16.34
C PRO A 42 -2.16 -14.79 -15.57
N LYS A 43 -2.17 -14.69 -14.24
CA LYS A 43 -3.36 -15.00 -13.43
C LYS A 43 -4.48 -14.00 -13.65
N PHE A 44 -4.13 -12.71 -13.77
CA PHE A 44 -5.11 -11.68 -14.14
C PHE A 44 -5.62 -11.87 -15.58
N GLU A 45 -4.75 -12.31 -16.48
CA GLU A 45 -5.14 -12.66 -17.85
C GLU A 45 -6.17 -13.80 -17.86
N GLU A 46 -5.94 -14.86 -17.09
CA GLU A 46 -6.89 -15.97 -16.92
C GLU A 46 -8.23 -15.49 -16.35
N VAL A 47 -8.23 -14.55 -15.40
CA VAL A 47 -9.46 -13.95 -14.85
C VAL A 47 -10.23 -13.20 -15.94
N LEU A 48 -9.54 -12.38 -16.75
CA LEU A 48 -10.17 -11.64 -17.85
C LEU A 48 -10.80 -12.58 -18.89
N GLN A 49 -10.08 -13.62 -19.27
CA GLN A 49 -10.59 -14.65 -20.18
C GLN A 49 -11.78 -15.39 -19.58
N GLY A 50 -11.76 -15.67 -18.26
CA GLY A 50 -12.90 -16.24 -17.53
C GLY A 50 -14.14 -15.34 -17.52
N LEU A 51 -13.94 -14.01 -17.62
CA LEU A 51 -15.00 -13.02 -17.83
C LEU A 51 -15.47 -12.92 -19.30
N VAL A 52 -14.94 -13.78 -20.18
CA VAL A 52 -15.24 -13.81 -21.62
C VAL A 52 -14.78 -12.52 -22.33
N ILE A 53 -13.67 -11.96 -21.92
CA ILE A 53 -13.03 -10.78 -22.54
C ILE A 53 -11.98 -11.30 -23.54
N ASP A 54 -12.03 -10.82 -24.78
CA ASP A 54 -11.04 -11.12 -25.80
C ASP A 54 -9.77 -10.25 -25.56
N THR A 55 -8.84 -10.80 -24.82
CA THR A 55 -7.59 -10.09 -24.47
C THR A 55 -6.54 -10.14 -25.57
N GLU A 56 -6.76 -10.90 -26.63
CA GLU A 56 -5.83 -11.02 -27.77
C GLU A 56 -6.12 -9.99 -28.87
N ASN A 57 -7.40 -9.85 -29.25
CA ASN A 57 -7.80 -9.04 -30.39
C ASN A 57 -8.41 -7.69 -30.00
N ASP A 58 -8.90 -7.51 -28.76
CA ASP A 58 -9.34 -6.20 -28.30
C ASP A 58 -8.16 -5.31 -27.94
N PRO A 59 -7.92 -4.20 -28.70
CA PRO A 59 -6.79 -3.29 -28.45
C PRO A 59 -6.80 -2.67 -27.02
N ASN A 60 -7.99 -2.55 -26.40
CA ASN A 60 -8.11 -1.98 -25.05
C ASN A 60 -7.77 -3.01 -23.97
N SER A 61 -8.07 -4.28 -24.23
CA SER A 61 -7.86 -5.37 -23.26
C SER A 61 -6.53 -6.09 -23.41
N ASN A 62 -5.87 -5.94 -24.56
CA ASN A 62 -4.55 -6.53 -24.77
C ASN A 62 -3.51 -6.02 -23.75
N GLY A 63 -2.85 -6.95 -23.04
CA GLY A 63 -1.89 -6.67 -21.98
C GLY A 63 -2.51 -6.15 -20.67
N THR A 64 -3.81 -6.22 -20.49
CA THR A 64 -4.51 -5.77 -19.27
C THR A 64 -4.10 -6.60 -18.06
N GLY A 65 -3.85 -7.90 -18.19
CA GLY A 65 -3.36 -8.72 -17.09
C GLY A 65 -2.10 -8.16 -16.43
N LYS A 66 -1.14 -7.70 -17.23
CA LYS A 66 0.08 -7.06 -16.71
C LYS A 66 -0.20 -5.67 -16.10
N ARG A 67 -1.10 -4.88 -16.70
CA ARG A 67 -1.50 -3.57 -16.14
C ARG A 67 -2.17 -3.74 -14.78
N LEU A 68 -3.07 -4.71 -14.64
CA LEU A 68 -3.71 -5.05 -13.35
C LEU A 68 -2.68 -5.48 -12.31
N ALA A 69 -1.74 -6.36 -12.65
CA ALA A 69 -0.70 -6.80 -11.73
C ALA A 69 0.14 -5.61 -11.20
N LYS A 70 0.56 -4.69 -12.09
CA LYS A 70 1.26 -3.46 -11.70
C LYS A 70 0.42 -2.57 -10.82
N MET A 71 -0.83 -2.33 -11.16
CA MET A 71 -1.76 -1.51 -10.40
C MET A 71 -1.94 -2.06 -8.98
N TYR A 72 -2.14 -3.37 -8.83
CA TYR A 72 -2.28 -3.99 -7.51
C TYR A 72 -1.03 -3.83 -6.65
N ILE A 73 0.15 -4.10 -7.19
CA ILE A 73 1.40 -4.09 -6.42
C ILE A 73 1.88 -2.66 -6.14
N ASN A 74 1.81 -1.76 -7.11
CA ASN A 74 2.47 -0.45 -7.02
C ASN A 74 1.52 0.69 -6.61
N GLU A 75 0.19 0.49 -6.70
CA GLU A 75 -0.79 1.54 -6.46
C GLU A 75 -1.79 1.15 -5.37
N LEU A 76 -2.68 0.18 -5.65
CA LEU A 76 -3.79 -0.15 -4.75
C LEU A 76 -3.35 -0.74 -3.42
N MET A 77 -2.28 -1.53 -3.43
CA MET A 77 -1.71 -2.18 -2.24
C MET A 77 -0.27 -1.71 -1.96
N ALA A 78 0.10 -0.51 -2.39
CA ALA A 78 1.45 0.02 -2.20
C ALA A 78 1.87 -0.01 -0.72
N GLY A 79 0.97 0.38 0.20
CA GLY A 79 1.22 0.34 1.63
C GLY A 79 1.54 -1.05 2.20
N ARG A 80 1.20 -2.12 1.47
CA ARG A 80 1.57 -3.49 1.84
C ARG A 80 3.01 -3.84 1.46
N TYR A 81 3.50 -3.29 0.35
CA TYR A 81 4.76 -3.68 -0.30
C TYR A 81 5.87 -2.64 -0.17
N GLU A 82 5.55 -1.43 0.29
CA GLU A 82 6.52 -0.36 0.51
C GLU A 82 6.86 -0.20 1.99
N PRO A 83 8.11 0.15 2.33
CA PRO A 83 8.48 0.48 3.70
C PRO A 83 7.62 1.62 4.23
N MET A 84 7.25 1.54 5.50
CA MET A 84 6.56 2.65 6.14
C MET A 84 7.45 3.89 6.16
N PRO A 85 6.93 5.08 5.83
CA PRO A 85 7.71 6.30 5.86
C PRO A 85 8.18 6.60 7.28
N VAL A 86 9.46 6.97 7.40
CA VAL A 86 10.05 7.35 8.68
C VAL A 86 9.46 8.69 9.14
N ALA A 87 8.83 8.69 10.30
CA ALA A 87 8.34 9.91 10.95
C ALA A 87 9.47 10.49 11.83
N THR A 88 10.03 11.63 11.40
CA THR A 88 11.00 12.36 12.23
C THR A 88 10.28 13.26 13.21
N ALA A 89 10.50 13.04 14.49
CA ALA A 89 10.00 13.89 15.56
C ALA A 89 11.05 14.96 15.93
N PHE A 90 10.58 16.14 16.30
CA PHE A 90 11.40 17.24 16.82
C PHE A 90 10.79 17.77 18.12
N PRO A 91 11.61 18.38 19.02
CA PRO A 91 11.12 18.91 20.28
C PRO A 91 10.09 20.03 20.07
N ASN A 92 9.11 20.10 20.97
CA ASN A 92 8.15 21.20 21.10
C ASN A 92 8.50 22.03 22.34
N ASP A 93 9.74 22.54 22.38
CA ASP A 93 10.37 23.17 23.55
C ASP A 93 10.77 24.63 23.33
N SER A 94 10.37 25.24 22.21
CA SER A 94 10.62 26.64 21.94
C SER A 94 9.84 27.57 22.91
N ILE A 95 10.28 28.83 23.00
CA ILE A 95 9.60 29.89 23.79
C ILE A 95 8.10 29.97 23.40
N ASP A 96 7.79 29.66 22.14
CA ASP A 96 6.43 29.64 21.59
C ASP A 96 5.93 28.18 21.47
N ARG A 97 6.05 27.40 22.56
CA ARG A 97 5.53 26.05 22.61
C ARG A 97 4.09 26.00 22.10
N TYR A 98 3.85 25.16 21.09
CA TYR A 98 2.52 25.00 20.54
C TYR A 98 1.67 24.09 21.44
N GLU A 99 0.60 24.65 21.99
CA GLU A 99 -0.34 23.95 22.91
C GLU A 99 -1.72 23.70 22.27
N GLY A 100 -1.94 24.19 21.07
CA GLY A 100 -3.19 24.06 20.37
C GLY A 100 -3.39 22.70 19.70
N MET A 101 -4.56 22.53 19.08
CA MET A 101 -4.84 21.38 18.22
C MET A 101 -4.41 21.72 16.78
N LEU A 102 -3.53 20.91 16.23
CA LEU A 102 -3.22 20.91 14.79
C LEU A 102 -4.27 20.09 14.08
N VAL A 103 -4.84 20.60 13.00
CA VAL A 103 -5.76 19.86 12.14
C VAL A 103 -5.13 19.69 10.76
N VAL A 104 -4.91 18.47 10.36
CA VAL A 104 -4.41 18.11 9.02
C VAL A 104 -5.55 17.52 8.21
N ARG A 105 -5.80 18.08 7.02
CA ARG A 105 -6.70 17.51 6.03
C ARG A 105 -5.88 16.72 5.01
N SER A 106 -6.26 15.50 4.76
CA SER A 106 -5.62 14.65 3.75
C SER A 106 -6.65 13.90 2.92
N GLU A 107 -6.31 13.64 1.67
CA GLU A 107 -7.06 12.68 0.86
C GLU A 107 -6.70 11.26 1.30
N LEU A 108 -7.72 10.40 1.39
CA LEU A 108 -7.59 9.01 1.72
C LEU A 108 -7.96 8.16 0.51
N THR A 109 -7.09 7.25 0.14
CA THR A 109 -7.40 6.17 -0.80
C THR A 109 -7.01 4.85 -0.15
N SER A 110 -7.96 3.94 -0.06
CA SER A 110 -7.76 2.60 0.48
C SER A 110 -8.50 1.58 -0.38
N MET A 111 -8.21 0.32 -0.20
CA MET A 111 -8.89 -0.77 -0.89
C MET A 111 -9.59 -1.68 0.11
N CYS A 112 -10.88 -1.87 -0.07
CA CYS A 112 -11.64 -2.82 0.74
C CYS A 112 -11.16 -4.25 0.49
N SER A 113 -10.70 -4.93 1.54
CA SER A 113 -10.18 -6.31 1.45
C SER A 113 -11.24 -7.36 1.07
N HIS A 114 -12.53 -7.05 1.20
CA HIS A 114 -13.62 -7.99 0.89
C HIS A 114 -13.90 -8.09 -0.61
N HIS A 115 -14.03 -6.97 -1.29
CA HIS A 115 -14.44 -6.91 -2.70
C HIS A 115 -13.40 -6.25 -3.61
N HIS A 116 -12.26 -5.83 -3.04
CA HIS A 116 -11.20 -5.09 -3.73
C HIS A 116 -11.71 -3.81 -4.41
N GLN A 117 -12.79 -3.21 -3.85
CA GLN A 117 -13.28 -1.91 -4.30
C GLN A 117 -12.44 -0.79 -3.69
N ILE A 118 -12.14 0.22 -4.50
CA ILE A 118 -11.40 1.40 -4.06
C ILE A 118 -12.34 2.27 -3.22
N VAL A 119 -11.91 2.60 -2.00
CA VAL A 119 -12.55 3.56 -1.11
C VAL A 119 -11.76 4.87 -1.19
N ARG A 120 -12.43 5.96 -1.49
CA ARG A 120 -11.84 7.31 -1.53
C ARG A 120 -12.61 8.23 -0.61
N GLY A 121 -11.88 9.13 0.05
CA GLY A 121 -12.49 10.09 0.95
C GLY A 121 -11.51 11.17 1.39
N VAL A 122 -11.94 11.94 2.38
CA VAL A 122 -11.12 12.95 3.03
C VAL A 122 -11.04 12.61 4.52
N ALA A 123 -9.83 12.57 5.04
CA ALA A 123 -9.57 12.40 6.46
C ALA A 123 -9.17 13.74 7.09
N TYR A 124 -9.69 14.02 8.27
CA TYR A 124 -9.25 15.11 9.12
C TYR A 124 -8.59 14.50 10.36
N ILE A 125 -7.33 14.85 10.60
CA ILE A 125 -6.55 14.34 11.71
C ILE A 125 -6.34 15.48 12.70
N GLY A 126 -6.95 15.37 13.89
CA GLY A 126 -6.69 16.28 15.00
C GLY A 126 -5.51 15.77 15.84
N ILE A 127 -4.54 16.63 16.08
CA ILE A 127 -3.31 16.31 16.81
C ILE A 127 -3.15 17.29 17.95
N ILE A 128 -3.13 16.79 19.17
CA ILE A 128 -2.79 17.59 20.35
C ILE A 128 -1.28 17.47 20.55
N ALA A 129 -0.58 18.61 20.41
CA ALA A 129 0.85 18.65 20.58
C ALA A 129 1.23 18.37 22.06
N SER A 130 2.29 17.59 22.25
CA SER A 130 2.88 17.34 23.57
C SER A 130 4.35 17.81 23.55
N GLU A 131 5.25 17.04 24.13
CA GLU A 131 6.68 17.35 24.18
C GLU A 131 7.38 17.27 22.82
N LYS A 132 6.77 16.54 21.86
CA LYS A 132 7.31 16.35 20.52
C LYS A 132 6.26 16.61 19.46
N LEU A 133 6.72 17.09 18.33
CA LEU A 133 5.96 17.27 17.09
C LEU A 133 6.57 16.42 15.98
N ILE A 134 5.76 16.02 15.01
CA ILE A 134 6.23 15.46 13.74
C ILE A 134 5.79 16.35 12.58
N GLY A 135 6.53 16.32 11.48
CA GLY A 135 6.19 17.12 10.32
C GLY A 135 4.79 16.82 9.81
N LEU A 136 4.01 17.85 9.46
CA LEU A 136 2.61 17.73 9.03
C LEU A 136 2.44 16.75 7.85
N SER A 137 3.38 16.74 6.92
CA SER A 137 3.39 15.82 5.77
C SER A 137 3.45 14.33 6.20
N LYS A 138 3.97 14.02 7.38
CA LYS A 138 4.08 12.64 7.86
C LYS A 138 2.74 12.05 8.27
N TYR A 139 1.82 12.87 8.75
CA TYR A 139 0.45 12.44 9.02
C TYR A 139 -0.28 12.06 7.73
N THR A 140 -0.08 12.82 6.65
CA THR A 140 -0.64 12.50 5.33
C THR A 140 -0.05 11.20 4.78
N LEU A 141 1.28 11.03 4.87
CA LEU A 141 1.96 9.83 4.39
C LEU A 141 1.53 8.56 5.15
N SER A 142 1.22 8.64 6.45
CA SER A 142 0.75 7.49 7.21
C SER A 142 -0.60 6.94 6.72
N LEU A 143 -1.45 7.79 6.14
CA LEU A 143 -2.75 7.38 5.59
C LEU A 143 -2.66 6.57 4.29
N ILE A 144 -1.55 6.65 3.57
CA ILE A 144 -1.33 5.88 2.34
C ILE A 144 -1.08 4.39 2.67
N HIS A 145 -0.68 4.10 3.91
CA HIS A 145 -0.33 2.75 4.38
C HIS A 145 -1.46 2.08 5.20
N ILE A 146 -2.65 2.64 5.19
CA ILE A 146 -3.84 2.06 5.84
C ILE A 146 -4.63 1.19 4.81
#